data_15a2cd48fa7eab1f26594246336348fd
#
_entry.id   15a2cd48fa7eab1f26594246336348fd
#
_cell.length_a   1.000
_cell.length_b   1.000
_cell.length_c   1.000
_cell.angle_alpha   90.00
_cell.angle_beta   90.00
_cell.angle_gamma   90.00
#
_symmetry.space_group_name_H-M   'P 1'
#
loop_
_entity.id
_entity.type
_entity.pdbx_description
1 polymer ?
#
loop_
_entity_poly.entity_id
_entity_poly.type
_entity_poly.pdbx_seq_one_letter_code
_entity_poly.pdbx_strand_id
1 'polypeptide(L)'
;MENIVFDINQIQEIIPHRPPFLLVDRVVEFHEGERVVCEKAVTINEPFFVGHFPGKPVMPGVLVLEAMAQTGAILALKSSDGPGLEKILYLVGAKEVKWKRMVVPGDTLRIEAKFIKRRGRFWSIDANATVQGEVVAQGELMAMAG
;
A
#
# COMPACT_ATOMS: atom_id res chain seq x y z
N MET A 1 -0.39 19.30 -10.75
CA MET A 1 -0.77 17.87 -10.97
C MET A 1 0.49 17.04 -10.98
N GLU A 2 0.53 15.99 -10.16
CA GLU A 2 1.69 15.11 -10.14
C GLU A 2 1.72 14.22 -11.38
N ASN A 3 2.93 13.94 -11.86
CA ASN A 3 3.10 12.98 -12.94
C ASN A 3 2.85 11.57 -12.42
N ILE A 4 2.13 10.77 -13.20
CA ILE A 4 1.90 9.37 -12.87
C ILE A 4 3.10 8.57 -13.38
N VAL A 5 3.79 7.88 -12.46
CA VAL A 5 4.92 7.01 -12.80
C VAL A 5 4.42 5.67 -13.32
N PHE A 6 3.47 5.05 -12.58
CA PHE A 6 2.78 3.84 -13.04
C PHE A 6 1.29 4.03 -12.88
N ASP A 7 0.54 3.78 -13.94
CA ASP A 7 -0.92 3.78 -13.90
C ASP A 7 -1.46 2.43 -13.41
N ILE A 8 -2.77 2.31 -13.31
CA ILE A 8 -3.40 1.10 -12.76
C ILE A 8 -3.09 -0.16 -13.61
N ASN A 9 -2.95 -0.01 -14.91
CA ASN A 9 -2.63 -1.16 -15.76
C ASN A 9 -1.20 -1.65 -15.49
N GLN A 10 -0.27 -0.72 -15.32
CA GLN A 10 1.11 -1.05 -14.98
C GLN A 10 1.22 -1.66 -13.58
N ILE A 11 0.44 -1.15 -12.62
CA ILE A 11 0.39 -1.71 -11.27
C ILE A 11 -0.06 -3.18 -11.32
N GLN A 12 -1.07 -3.50 -12.13
CA GLN A 12 -1.55 -4.88 -12.28
C GLN A 12 -0.53 -5.80 -12.92
N GLU A 13 0.45 -5.26 -13.63
CA GLU A 13 1.58 -6.05 -14.14
C GLU A 13 2.63 -6.32 -13.05
N ILE A 14 2.64 -5.52 -11.98
CA ILE A 14 3.64 -5.62 -10.92
C ILE A 14 3.14 -6.49 -9.77
N ILE A 15 1.92 -6.24 -9.28
CA ILE A 15 1.35 -7.00 -8.16
C ILE A 15 0.20 -7.87 -8.62
N PRO A 16 0.00 -9.05 -8.00
CA PRO A 16 -1.03 -10.00 -8.45
C PRO A 16 -2.44 -9.66 -7.96
N HIS A 17 -2.57 -8.72 -7.04
CA HIS A 17 -3.85 -8.32 -6.46
C HIS A 17 -4.81 -7.83 -7.54
N ARG A 18 -6.11 -8.10 -7.37
CA ARG A 18 -7.15 -7.66 -8.31
C ARG A 18 -8.34 -7.11 -7.55
N PRO A 19 -9.16 -6.25 -8.17
CA PRO A 19 -10.38 -5.77 -7.51
C PRO A 19 -11.24 -6.93 -7.03
N PRO A 20 -11.85 -6.86 -5.86
CA PRO A 20 -11.95 -5.68 -5.00
C PRO A 20 -10.79 -5.53 -4.00
N PHE A 21 -9.77 -6.36 -4.06
CA PHE A 21 -8.66 -6.35 -3.10
C PHE A 21 -7.44 -5.57 -3.57
N LEU A 22 -7.45 -5.01 -4.76
CA LEU A 22 -6.40 -4.11 -5.24
C LEU A 22 -6.65 -2.72 -4.66
N LEU A 23 -5.77 -2.28 -3.77
CA LEU A 23 -6.00 -1.07 -2.97
C LEU A 23 -5.04 0.07 -3.31
N VAL A 24 -4.45 0.05 -4.49
CA VAL A 24 -3.54 1.11 -4.96
C VAL A 24 -3.97 1.49 -6.37
N ASP A 25 -4.14 2.78 -6.62
CA ASP A 25 -4.66 3.26 -7.89
C ASP A 25 -3.58 3.79 -8.82
N ARG A 26 -2.51 4.39 -8.28
CA ARG A 26 -1.41 4.90 -9.10
C ARG A 26 -0.14 5.09 -8.27
N VAL A 27 1.00 5.05 -8.95
CA VAL A 27 2.30 5.36 -8.36
C VAL A 27 2.71 6.73 -8.84
N VAL A 28 3.03 7.63 -7.93
CA VAL A 28 3.39 9.02 -8.25
C VAL A 28 4.88 9.31 -8.06
N GLU A 29 5.60 8.50 -7.28
CA GLU A 29 7.04 8.56 -7.16
C GLU A 29 7.60 7.16 -7.03
N PHE A 30 8.73 6.91 -7.66
CA PHE A 30 9.42 5.61 -7.56
C PHE A 30 10.92 5.84 -7.61
N HIS A 31 11.61 5.39 -6.56
CA HIS A 31 13.06 5.42 -6.46
C HIS A 31 13.51 3.99 -6.16
N GLU A 32 14.02 3.33 -7.19
CA GLU A 32 14.35 1.92 -7.16
C GLU A 32 15.21 1.56 -5.94
N GLY A 33 14.80 0.53 -5.21
CA GLY A 33 15.51 0.05 -4.03
C GLY A 33 15.44 0.97 -2.81
N GLU A 34 14.76 2.10 -2.92
CA GLU A 34 14.71 3.10 -1.84
C GLU A 34 13.30 3.36 -1.33
N ARG A 35 12.44 3.94 -2.18
CA ARG A 35 11.10 4.32 -1.76
C ARG A 35 10.13 4.45 -2.91
N VAL A 36 8.86 4.35 -2.58
CA VAL A 36 7.75 4.49 -3.52
C VAL A 36 6.64 5.29 -2.85
N VAL A 37 5.95 6.10 -3.64
CA VAL A 37 4.76 6.81 -3.18
C VAL A 37 3.60 6.44 -4.09
N CYS A 38 2.54 5.94 -3.49
CA CYS A 38 1.30 5.56 -4.18
C CYS A 38 0.13 6.38 -3.69
N GLU A 39 -0.93 6.37 -4.48
CA GLU A 39 -2.20 6.97 -4.08
C GLU A 39 -3.34 6.00 -4.26
N LYS A 40 -4.31 6.08 -3.34
CA LYS A 40 -5.56 5.35 -3.38
C LYS A 40 -6.71 6.32 -3.17
N ALA A 41 -7.66 6.33 -4.10
CA ALA A 41 -8.92 7.05 -3.92
C ALA A 41 -9.86 6.19 -3.07
N VAL A 42 -10.37 6.75 -1.98
CA VAL A 42 -11.32 6.06 -1.10
C VAL A 42 -12.72 6.51 -1.48
N THR A 43 -13.54 5.59 -1.95
CA THR A 43 -14.90 5.91 -2.40
C THR A 43 -15.93 5.03 -1.75
N ILE A 44 -17.19 5.54 -1.66
CA ILE A 44 -18.30 4.78 -1.08
C ILE A 44 -18.64 3.51 -1.88
N ASN A 45 -18.16 3.41 -3.13
CA ASN A 45 -18.40 2.25 -3.99
C ASN A 45 -17.61 1.01 -3.57
N GLU A 46 -16.70 1.13 -2.62
CA GLU A 46 -15.93 -0.01 -2.17
C GLU A 46 -16.79 -0.93 -1.31
N PRO A 47 -16.72 -2.25 -1.54
CA PRO A 47 -17.66 -3.21 -0.93
C PRO A 47 -17.58 -3.27 0.60
N PHE A 48 -16.41 -2.98 1.20
CA PHE A 48 -16.28 -3.09 2.65
C PHE A 48 -17.07 -2.02 3.42
N PHE A 49 -17.47 -0.91 2.78
CA PHE A 49 -18.26 0.10 3.48
C PHE A 49 -19.69 -0.30 3.80
N VAL A 50 -20.21 -1.33 3.13
CA VAL A 50 -21.55 -1.84 3.43
C VAL A 50 -21.64 -2.35 4.87
N GLY A 51 -20.57 -3.02 5.33
CA GLY A 51 -20.54 -3.61 6.65
C GLY A 51 -19.72 -2.88 7.70
N HIS A 52 -18.94 -1.88 7.31
CA HIS A 52 -17.99 -1.24 8.21
C HIS A 52 -18.07 0.28 8.13
N PHE A 53 -19.09 0.93 8.64
CA PHE A 53 -20.24 0.37 9.38
C PHE A 53 -21.51 0.93 8.75
N PRO A 54 -22.66 0.24 8.89
CA PRO A 54 -23.91 0.77 8.34
C PRO A 54 -24.20 2.18 8.82
N GLY A 55 -24.38 3.11 7.86
CA GLY A 55 -24.62 4.52 8.16
C GLY A 55 -23.41 5.32 8.62
N LYS A 56 -22.26 4.67 8.82
CA LYS A 56 -21.02 5.34 9.23
C LYS A 56 -19.82 4.66 8.58
N PRO A 57 -19.57 4.95 7.30
CA PRO A 57 -18.50 4.27 6.56
C PRO A 57 -17.11 4.71 7.04
N VAL A 58 -16.31 3.74 7.44
CA VAL A 58 -14.91 3.95 7.85
C VAL A 58 -14.10 2.85 7.18
N MET A 59 -13.01 3.21 6.53
CA MET A 59 -12.12 2.21 5.94
C MET A 59 -11.49 1.38 7.04
N PRO A 60 -11.64 0.05 7.00
CA PRO A 60 -11.03 -0.80 8.03
C PRO A 60 -9.53 -0.55 8.15
N GLY A 61 -9.04 -0.36 9.38
CA GLY A 61 -7.62 -0.11 9.61
C GLY A 61 -6.74 -1.21 9.04
N VAL A 62 -7.20 -2.46 9.09
CA VAL A 62 -6.45 -3.58 8.51
C VAL A 62 -6.33 -3.48 6.99
N LEU A 63 -7.28 -2.82 6.32
CA LEU A 63 -7.21 -2.59 4.88
C LEU A 63 -6.34 -1.39 4.54
N VAL A 64 -6.26 -0.39 5.41
CA VAL A 64 -5.24 0.66 5.27
C VAL A 64 -3.85 0.02 5.35
N LEU A 65 -3.65 -0.89 6.30
CA LEU A 65 -2.41 -1.63 6.44
C LEU A 65 -2.13 -2.46 5.17
N GLU A 66 -3.15 -3.10 4.62
CA GLU A 66 -3.00 -3.87 3.38
C GLU A 66 -2.59 -2.97 2.22
N ALA A 67 -3.18 -1.78 2.10
CA ALA A 67 -2.78 -0.82 1.06
C ALA A 67 -1.31 -0.41 1.21
N MET A 68 -0.85 -0.24 2.45
CA MET A 68 0.56 0.03 2.75
C MET A 68 1.45 -1.15 2.34
N ALA A 69 0.99 -2.38 2.59
CA ALA A 69 1.73 -3.57 2.19
C ALA A 69 1.81 -3.71 0.67
N GLN A 70 0.73 -3.41 -0.05
CA GLN A 70 0.74 -3.43 -1.51
C GLN A 70 1.69 -2.40 -2.08
N THR A 71 1.75 -1.22 -1.48
CA THR A 71 2.71 -0.17 -1.84
C THR A 71 4.14 -0.68 -1.70
N GLY A 72 4.44 -1.33 -0.57
CA GLY A 72 5.75 -1.95 -0.35
C GLY A 72 6.06 -3.07 -1.34
N ALA A 73 5.05 -3.85 -1.70
CA ALA A 73 5.21 -4.91 -2.70
C ALA A 73 5.61 -4.35 -4.06
N ILE A 74 5.02 -3.22 -4.45
CA ILE A 74 5.40 -2.55 -5.71
C ILE A 74 6.88 -2.18 -5.68
N LEU A 75 7.35 -1.62 -4.57
CA LEU A 75 8.76 -1.27 -4.42
C LEU A 75 9.66 -2.49 -4.56
N ALA A 76 9.35 -3.57 -3.85
CA ALA A 76 10.17 -4.77 -3.86
C ALA A 76 10.16 -5.46 -5.22
N LEU A 77 8.99 -5.64 -5.82
CA LEU A 77 8.85 -6.40 -7.06
C LEU A 77 9.35 -5.64 -8.28
N LYS A 78 9.28 -4.32 -8.26
CA LYS A 78 9.72 -3.49 -9.38
C LYS A 78 11.19 -3.11 -9.30
N SER A 79 11.85 -3.32 -8.16
CA SER A 79 13.27 -3.03 -8.01
C SER A 79 14.11 -4.13 -8.64
N SER A 80 15.22 -3.76 -9.30
CA SER A 80 16.04 -4.70 -10.06
C SER A 80 16.73 -5.74 -9.19
N ASP A 81 16.98 -5.43 -7.92
CA ASP A 81 17.55 -6.36 -6.95
C ASP A 81 16.47 -7.08 -6.15
N GLY A 82 15.22 -6.95 -6.58
CA GLY A 82 14.07 -7.55 -5.92
C GLY A 82 13.87 -9.02 -6.27
N PRO A 83 12.81 -9.65 -5.71
CA PRO A 83 12.56 -11.09 -5.89
C PRO A 83 12.10 -11.46 -7.31
N GLY A 84 11.70 -10.49 -8.13
CA GLY A 84 11.20 -10.73 -9.47
C GLY A 84 9.68 -10.62 -9.52
N LEU A 85 9.16 -10.19 -10.68
CA LEU A 85 7.73 -9.92 -10.86
C LEU A 85 6.85 -11.16 -10.79
N GLU A 86 7.43 -12.36 -11.01
CA GLU A 86 6.70 -13.62 -10.91
C GLU A 86 6.49 -14.10 -9.48
N LYS A 87 7.09 -13.42 -8.52
CA LYS A 87 6.98 -13.80 -7.11
C LYS A 87 5.80 -13.13 -6.45
N ILE A 88 5.26 -13.80 -5.43
CA ILE A 88 4.21 -13.23 -4.57
C ILE A 88 4.87 -12.85 -3.26
N LEU A 89 4.52 -11.68 -2.75
CA LEU A 89 4.97 -11.23 -1.44
C LEU A 89 3.84 -11.42 -0.44
N TYR A 90 4.09 -12.25 0.56
CA TYR A 90 3.14 -12.51 1.64
C TYR A 90 3.48 -11.63 2.83
N LEU A 91 2.49 -10.92 3.35
CA LEU A 91 2.67 -10.14 4.58
C LEU A 91 2.80 -11.14 5.73
N VAL A 92 3.96 -11.14 6.40
CA VAL A 92 4.25 -12.11 7.47
C VAL A 92 4.39 -11.46 8.84
N GLY A 93 4.46 -10.15 8.92
CA GLY A 93 4.55 -9.46 10.19
C GLY A 93 4.38 -7.96 10.06
N ALA A 94 4.08 -7.35 11.18
CA ALA A 94 3.97 -5.91 11.29
C ALA A 94 4.31 -5.52 12.73
N LYS A 95 4.98 -4.38 12.91
CA LYS A 95 5.27 -3.89 14.25
C LYS A 95 5.11 -2.38 14.32
N GLU A 96 4.78 -1.92 15.52
CA GLU A 96 4.56 -0.51 15.82
C GLU A 96 3.54 0.12 14.88
N VAL A 97 2.50 -0.64 14.55
CA VAL A 97 1.42 -0.17 13.70
C VAL A 97 0.51 0.74 14.53
N LYS A 98 0.24 1.92 14.00
CA LYS A 98 -0.64 2.88 14.67
C LYS A 98 -1.58 3.49 13.64
N TRP A 99 -2.85 3.59 14.02
CA TRP A 99 -3.87 4.32 13.26
C TRP A 99 -4.20 5.57 14.04
N LYS A 100 -3.93 6.74 13.45
CA LYS A 100 -4.05 8.02 14.14
C LYS A 100 -5.32 8.78 13.80
N ARG A 101 -5.98 8.39 12.73
CA ARG A 101 -7.19 9.05 12.24
C ARG A 101 -7.98 8.07 11.39
N MET A 102 -9.32 8.19 11.44
CA MET A 102 -10.20 7.41 10.57
C MET A 102 -10.07 7.88 9.12
N VAL A 103 -10.16 6.94 8.20
CA VAL A 103 -10.19 7.19 6.75
C VAL A 103 -11.63 6.92 6.28
N VAL A 104 -12.19 7.88 5.56
CA VAL A 104 -13.60 7.87 5.16
C VAL A 104 -13.73 8.09 3.65
N PRO A 105 -14.90 7.73 3.07
CA PRO A 105 -15.12 8.01 1.64
C PRO A 105 -14.92 9.49 1.32
N GLY A 106 -14.25 9.76 0.23
CA GLY A 106 -13.87 11.11 -0.18
C GLY A 106 -12.40 11.43 0.11
N ASP A 107 -11.75 10.65 0.98
CA ASP A 107 -10.33 10.82 1.25
C ASP A 107 -9.49 10.25 0.10
N THR A 108 -8.31 10.81 -0.10
CA THR A 108 -7.27 10.22 -0.93
C THR A 108 -6.11 9.84 -0.02
N LEU A 109 -5.80 8.55 0.03
CA LEU A 109 -4.63 8.08 0.76
C LEU A 109 -3.38 8.29 -0.09
N ARG A 110 -2.38 8.93 0.51
CA ARG A 110 -1.05 8.99 -0.05
C ARG A 110 -0.17 8.10 0.81
N ILE A 111 0.41 7.08 0.20
CA ILE A 111 1.13 6.04 0.94
C ILE A 111 2.58 6.05 0.49
N GLU A 112 3.49 6.23 1.45
CA GLU A 112 4.92 6.12 1.21
C GLU A 112 5.45 4.86 1.87
N ALA A 113 6.23 4.08 1.12
CA ALA A 113 6.95 2.94 1.66
C ALA A 113 8.44 3.13 1.39
N LYS A 114 9.24 2.97 2.44
CA LYS A 114 10.70 3.07 2.38
C LYS A 114 11.31 1.72 2.68
N PHE A 115 12.28 1.33 1.88
CA PHE A 115 13.02 0.09 2.11
C PHE A 115 13.84 0.19 3.40
N ILE A 116 13.78 -0.85 4.25
CA ILE A 116 14.62 -0.95 5.45
C ILE A 116 15.74 -1.95 5.23
N LYS A 117 15.36 -3.21 4.96
CA LYS A 117 16.36 -4.27 4.76
C LYS A 117 15.78 -5.47 4.04
N ARG A 118 16.68 -6.26 3.48
CA ARG A 118 16.38 -7.56 2.91
C ARG A 118 17.25 -8.61 3.58
N ARG A 119 16.65 -9.76 3.91
CA ARG A 119 17.39 -10.90 4.46
C ARG A 119 16.85 -12.16 3.78
N GLY A 120 17.57 -12.62 2.73
CA GLY A 120 17.09 -13.72 1.90
C GLY A 120 15.77 -13.39 1.23
N ARG A 121 14.71 -14.14 1.57
CA ARG A 121 13.37 -13.90 1.03
C ARG A 121 12.57 -12.86 1.82
N PHE A 122 13.11 -12.39 2.95
CA PHE A 122 12.44 -11.41 3.80
C PHE A 122 12.73 -9.99 3.36
N TRP A 123 11.70 -9.18 3.34
CA TRP A 123 11.76 -7.75 3.04
C TRP A 123 11.09 -6.99 4.16
N SER A 124 11.68 -5.88 4.59
CA SER A 124 11.01 -4.99 5.53
C SER A 124 10.99 -3.58 5.00
N ILE A 125 9.88 -2.93 5.24
CA ILE A 125 9.64 -1.55 4.82
C ILE A 125 9.09 -0.76 5.99
N ASP A 126 9.33 0.54 5.96
CA ASP A 126 8.68 1.50 6.82
C ASP A 126 7.64 2.23 5.98
N ALA A 127 6.40 2.20 6.40
CA ALA A 127 5.31 2.76 5.62
C ALA A 127 4.48 3.74 6.44
N ASN A 128 3.99 4.77 5.75
CA ASN A 128 3.02 5.67 6.34
C ASN A 128 1.97 6.05 5.28
N ALA A 129 0.78 6.32 5.76
CA ALA A 129 -0.33 6.79 4.93
C ALA A 129 -0.77 8.16 5.45
N THR A 130 -1.01 9.08 4.53
CA THR A 130 -1.46 10.43 4.86
C THR A 130 -2.72 10.76 4.08
N VAL A 131 -3.51 11.67 4.66
CA VAL A 131 -4.64 12.32 3.99
C VAL A 131 -4.44 13.81 4.16
N GLN A 132 -4.35 14.54 3.05
CA GLN A 132 -4.09 15.98 3.07
C GLN A 132 -2.90 16.38 3.95
N GLY A 133 -1.82 15.58 3.88
CA GLY A 133 -0.59 15.83 4.63
C GLY A 133 -0.59 15.36 6.08
N GLU A 134 -1.73 14.89 6.59
CA GLU A 134 -1.83 14.39 7.97
C GLU A 134 -1.65 12.88 8.00
N VAL A 135 -0.78 12.39 8.87
CA VAL A 135 -0.55 10.94 9.01
C VAL A 135 -1.78 10.29 9.61
N VAL A 136 -2.33 9.31 8.91
CA VAL A 136 -3.49 8.54 9.37
C VAL A 136 -3.09 7.14 9.84
N ALA A 137 -2.01 6.59 9.31
CA ALA A 137 -1.49 5.28 9.73
C ALA A 137 0.00 5.19 9.48
N GLN A 138 0.69 4.39 10.27
CA GLN A 138 2.11 4.14 10.09
C GLN A 138 2.48 2.78 10.67
N GLY A 139 3.59 2.21 10.21
CA GLY A 139 4.10 0.96 10.76
C GLY A 139 5.24 0.40 9.96
N GLU A 140 5.95 -0.56 10.56
CA GLU A 140 6.95 -1.34 9.86
C GLU A 140 6.31 -2.66 9.44
N LEU A 141 6.44 -3.01 8.16
CA LEU A 141 5.83 -4.21 7.59
C LEU A 141 6.92 -5.15 7.11
N MET A 142 6.66 -6.44 7.28
CA MET A 142 7.58 -7.50 6.87
C MET A 142 6.86 -8.43 5.92
N ALA A 143 7.53 -8.76 4.81
CA ALA A 143 7.00 -9.65 3.79
C ALA A 143 8.01 -10.73 3.44
N MET A 144 7.49 -11.86 2.94
CA MET A 144 8.32 -12.97 2.47
C MET A 144 7.92 -13.27 1.03
N ALA A 145 8.93 -13.39 0.15
CA ALA A 145 8.73 -13.78 -1.24
C ALA A 145 8.57 -15.30 -1.34
N GLY A 146 7.57 -15.72 -2.12
CA GLY A 146 7.34 -17.15 -2.34
C GLY A 146 6.61 -17.49 -3.61
#